data_ae232d117a7f6288898d21e2ceb5d0c0
#
_entry.id   ae232d117a7f6288898d21e2ceb5d0c0
#
_cell.length_a   1.000
_cell.length_b   1.000
_cell.length_c   1.000
_cell.angle_alpha   90.00
_cell.angle_beta   90.00
_cell.angle_gamma   90.00
#
_symmetry.space_group_name_H-M   'P 1'
#
loop_
_entity.id
_entity.type
_entity.pdbx_description
1 polymer ?
#
loop_
_entity_poly.entity_id
_entity_poly.type
_entity_poly.pdbx_seq_one_letter_code
_entity_poly.pdbx_strand_id
1 'polypeptide(L)'
;MSYTIKRVVVIGSGTMGGGIAAHAANAGLRVHLLDVAPKELTPDEEKKGLKLESPQVRNRAAGAALERLKKSKPAAFFTPEAAELVTVGNLEDDFDRVGEADWIVEAIVEQLKPKQELFARVERARRPGSIVSSNTSGLPINSIAEGLSEEFRAHFLGTHFFNPPRYMKLLEVIPTAETRPEVVAFMTDFAGRRLGKGVVVCKDTPNFIANRLGSVLGASTLGFVLENKYTVEEADAILSPLIGRPKTGLFRLQDLVGLDVSSSVGDNLYGLIPDDETREVLRNQNLGSLRTTQMERGRLGDKTGQGFYRKPPKGGKADILSLDLETLEYRERREPDIPSIREALKIKPLPERLAFVLGQDDKAGALARHAVYNTLGYASRRVPEITDRLIDIDRAMRWGYSHELGPFELWDALGVRETAAGMEQEGVAVAGWVKGMLDAGRETFYRETEGGLSFYDPARGDYVSEAPDELKVELARLKSAGRVSRENRGASLVDLGDGVACLEFHTKLNTLDGDIREMLLASVEEVEAGDWRGLVVGNEAADFSAGANLAGGVSDAGEVEQAVRGMQNALAALRFCSKPVVTAPAGRALGVRETAAGME
;
A
#
# COMPACT_ATOMS: atom_id res chain seq x y z
N MET A 1 -15.33 -9.96 -24.97
CA MET A 1 -15.25 -11.25 -24.23
C MET A 1 -15.31 -10.92 -22.76
N SER A 2 -16.06 -11.69 -21.96
CA SER A 2 -16.06 -11.50 -20.50
C SER A 2 -14.90 -12.30 -19.91
N TYR A 3 -13.92 -11.63 -19.30
CA TYR A 3 -12.83 -12.30 -18.56
C TYR A 3 -13.36 -12.79 -17.22
N THR A 4 -12.80 -13.90 -16.73
CA THR A 4 -13.07 -14.43 -15.40
C THR A 4 -11.81 -15.12 -14.89
N ILE A 5 -11.40 -14.80 -13.66
CA ILE A 5 -10.24 -15.44 -13.01
C ILE A 5 -10.73 -16.33 -11.87
N LYS A 6 -10.43 -17.64 -11.97
CA LYS A 6 -10.66 -18.67 -10.95
C LYS A 6 -9.39 -19.44 -10.63
N ARG A 7 -8.49 -19.59 -11.61
CA ARG A 7 -7.22 -20.30 -11.49
C ARG A 7 -6.07 -19.36 -11.80
N VAL A 8 -5.10 -19.31 -10.91
CA VAL A 8 -3.90 -18.49 -11.04
C VAL A 8 -2.68 -19.39 -11.01
N VAL A 9 -1.75 -19.17 -11.92
CA VAL A 9 -0.41 -19.74 -11.84
C VAL A 9 0.54 -18.61 -11.46
N VAL A 10 1.29 -18.79 -10.37
CA VAL A 10 2.35 -17.88 -9.95
C VAL A 10 3.69 -18.58 -10.18
N ILE A 11 4.56 -17.98 -10.99
CA ILE A 11 5.88 -18.50 -11.35
C ILE A 11 6.95 -17.71 -10.58
N GLY A 12 7.69 -18.42 -9.72
CA GLY A 12 8.62 -17.87 -8.75
C GLY A 12 8.02 -17.85 -7.34
N SER A 13 8.62 -18.60 -6.41
CA SER A 13 8.16 -18.73 -5.01
C SER A 13 8.95 -17.89 -4.02
N GLY A 14 9.67 -16.87 -4.51
CA GLY A 14 10.34 -15.88 -3.68
C GLY A 14 9.37 -15.11 -2.80
N THR A 15 9.87 -14.04 -2.13
CA THR A 15 9.06 -13.21 -1.23
C THR A 15 7.81 -12.68 -1.91
N MET A 16 7.95 -12.12 -3.13
CA MET A 16 6.82 -11.55 -3.86
C MET A 16 5.88 -12.61 -4.41
N GLY A 17 6.38 -13.59 -5.17
CA GLY A 17 5.51 -14.59 -5.78
C GLY A 17 4.77 -15.45 -4.75
N GLY A 18 5.44 -15.86 -3.66
CA GLY A 18 4.76 -16.51 -2.54
C GLY A 18 3.68 -15.64 -1.90
N GLY A 19 3.99 -14.35 -1.68
CA GLY A 19 3.04 -13.39 -1.12
C GLY A 19 1.82 -13.14 -2.04
N ILE A 20 2.04 -13.05 -3.36
CA ILE A 20 0.98 -12.92 -4.37
C ILE A 20 0.11 -14.18 -4.40
N ALA A 21 0.73 -15.38 -4.35
CA ALA A 21 0.01 -16.64 -4.28
C ALA A 21 -0.92 -16.72 -3.05
N ALA A 22 -0.39 -16.36 -1.87
CA ALA A 22 -1.18 -16.31 -0.65
C ALA A 22 -2.32 -15.28 -0.73
N HIS A 23 -2.05 -14.10 -1.32
CA HIS A 23 -3.06 -13.05 -1.47
C HIS A 23 -4.18 -13.45 -2.45
N ALA A 24 -3.84 -14.07 -3.56
CA ALA A 24 -4.82 -14.64 -4.50
C ALA A 24 -5.67 -15.75 -3.84
N ALA A 25 -5.05 -16.62 -3.04
CA ALA A 25 -5.76 -17.64 -2.28
C ALA A 25 -6.71 -17.04 -1.22
N ASN A 26 -6.32 -15.96 -0.55
CA ASN A 26 -7.20 -15.20 0.36
C ASN A 26 -8.44 -14.64 -0.34
N ALA A 27 -8.36 -14.36 -1.65
CA ALA A 27 -9.49 -13.96 -2.48
C ALA A 27 -10.34 -15.14 -3.00
N GLY A 28 -10.07 -16.37 -2.51
CA GLY A 28 -10.80 -17.59 -2.88
C GLY A 28 -10.41 -18.16 -4.25
N LEU A 29 -9.23 -17.81 -4.78
CA LEU A 29 -8.74 -18.33 -6.06
C LEU A 29 -7.90 -19.60 -5.84
N ARG A 30 -7.99 -20.53 -6.78
CA ARG A 30 -7.09 -21.68 -6.82
C ARG A 30 -5.76 -21.27 -7.42
N VAL A 31 -4.67 -21.56 -6.71
CA VAL A 31 -3.33 -21.10 -7.08
C VAL A 31 -2.39 -22.29 -7.26
N HIS A 32 -1.65 -22.31 -8.36
CA HIS A 32 -0.48 -23.16 -8.55
C HIS A 32 0.77 -22.30 -8.40
N LEU A 33 1.58 -22.57 -7.38
CA LEU A 33 2.84 -21.89 -7.12
C LEU A 33 3.98 -22.74 -7.66
N LEU A 34 4.62 -22.29 -8.73
CA LEU A 34 5.68 -22.99 -9.43
C LEU A 34 7.04 -22.31 -9.22
N ASP A 35 8.08 -23.12 -9.06
CA ASP A 35 9.46 -22.63 -9.00
C ASP A 35 10.41 -23.60 -9.74
N VAL A 36 11.69 -23.28 -9.79
CA VAL A 36 12.69 -24.15 -10.38
C VAL A 36 12.85 -25.44 -9.58
N ALA A 37 13.00 -26.58 -10.28
CA ALA A 37 13.39 -27.81 -9.63
C ALA A 37 14.87 -27.72 -9.22
N PRO A 38 15.25 -28.20 -8.02
CA PRO A 38 16.63 -28.21 -7.57
C PRO A 38 17.48 -29.18 -8.39
N LYS A 39 18.76 -28.85 -8.60
CA LYS A 39 19.73 -29.68 -9.33
C LYS A 39 20.55 -30.58 -8.41
N GLU A 40 20.52 -30.33 -7.10
CA GLU A 40 21.32 -31.01 -6.09
C GLU A 40 20.50 -31.28 -4.83
N LEU A 41 20.84 -32.34 -4.10
CA LEU A 41 20.29 -32.62 -2.78
C LEU A 41 20.93 -31.71 -1.73
N THR A 42 20.19 -31.38 -0.70
CA THR A 42 20.78 -30.81 0.50
C THR A 42 21.34 -31.92 1.40
N PRO A 43 22.31 -31.64 2.30
CA PRO A 43 22.82 -32.61 3.24
C PRO A 43 21.73 -33.27 4.11
N ASP A 44 20.65 -32.55 4.42
CA ASP A 44 19.53 -33.09 5.21
C ASP A 44 18.65 -34.06 4.37
N GLU A 45 18.49 -33.81 3.08
CA GLU A 45 17.79 -34.69 2.15
C GLU A 45 18.57 -35.98 1.90
N GLU A 46 19.88 -35.87 1.76
CA GLU A 46 20.76 -37.04 1.65
C GLU A 46 20.69 -37.95 2.90
N LYS A 47 20.75 -37.33 4.10
CA LYS A 47 20.59 -38.06 5.37
C LYS A 47 19.25 -38.76 5.51
N LYS A 48 18.19 -38.20 4.90
CA LYS A 48 16.84 -38.78 4.86
C LYS A 48 16.67 -39.84 3.75
N GLY A 49 17.70 -40.10 2.95
CA GLY A 49 17.66 -41.04 1.85
C GLY A 49 16.76 -40.60 0.68
N LEU A 50 16.50 -39.29 0.55
CA LEU A 50 15.73 -38.75 -0.56
C LEU A 50 16.56 -38.75 -1.85
N LYS A 51 15.88 -38.80 -3.00
CA LYS A 51 16.49 -38.75 -4.35
C LYS A 51 16.05 -37.43 -5.01
N LEU A 52 16.81 -37.02 -6.04
CA LEU A 52 16.47 -35.80 -6.82
C LEU A 52 15.07 -35.88 -7.45
N GLU A 53 14.64 -37.08 -7.82
CA GLU A 53 13.33 -37.37 -8.40
C GLU A 53 12.19 -37.38 -7.37
N SER A 54 12.51 -37.36 -6.07
CA SER A 54 11.50 -37.33 -5.01
C SER A 54 10.65 -36.06 -5.13
N PRO A 55 9.30 -36.16 -5.15
CA PRO A 55 8.43 -34.99 -5.30
C PRO A 55 8.71 -33.88 -4.27
N GLN A 56 9.07 -34.25 -3.04
CA GLN A 56 9.43 -33.30 -1.98
C GLN A 56 10.69 -32.50 -2.31
N VAL A 57 11.68 -33.13 -2.98
CA VAL A 57 12.91 -32.48 -3.42
C VAL A 57 12.63 -31.62 -4.64
N ARG A 58 11.93 -32.14 -5.63
CA ARG A 58 11.62 -31.41 -6.87
C ARG A 58 10.82 -30.14 -6.60
N ASN A 59 9.90 -30.17 -5.63
CA ASN A 59 9.05 -29.03 -5.25
C ASN A 59 9.58 -28.28 -4.02
N ARG A 60 10.84 -28.47 -3.63
CA ARG A 60 11.44 -27.91 -2.41
C ARG A 60 11.26 -26.40 -2.28
N ALA A 61 11.54 -25.64 -3.34
CA ALA A 61 11.48 -24.20 -3.32
C ALA A 61 10.06 -23.69 -3.03
N ALA A 62 9.08 -24.11 -3.82
CA ALA A 62 7.69 -23.74 -3.65
C ALA A 62 7.10 -24.28 -2.35
N GLY A 63 7.43 -25.51 -1.95
CA GLY A 63 6.99 -26.11 -0.68
C GLY A 63 7.51 -25.36 0.54
N ALA A 64 8.81 -25.04 0.57
CA ALA A 64 9.39 -24.25 1.65
C ALA A 64 8.79 -22.84 1.74
N ALA A 65 8.48 -22.22 0.59
CA ALA A 65 7.80 -20.94 0.55
C ALA A 65 6.40 -21.03 1.17
N LEU A 66 5.59 -22.01 0.80
CA LEU A 66 4.25 -22.20 1.37
C LEU A 66 4.30 -22.42 2.88
N GLU A 67 5.21 -23.27 3.38
CA GLU A 67 5.37 -23.51 4.82
C GLU A 67 5.85 -22.26 5.59
N ARG A 68 6.69 -21.42 4.97
CA ARG A 68 7.10 -20.13 5.52
C ARG A 68 5.90 -19.17 5.62
N LEU A 69 5.06 -19.10 4.58
CA LEU A 69 3.89 -18.24 4.53
C LEU A 69 2.83 -18.63 5.57
N LYS A 70 2.60 -19.92 5.81
CA LYS A 70 1.69 -20.41 6.88
C LYS A 70 2.13 -19.94 8.28
N LYS A 71 3.43 -19.70 8.49
CA LYS A 71 4.02 -19.32 9.78
C LYS A 71 4.43 -17.86 9.85
N SER A 72 4.21 -17.09 8.79
CA SER A 72 4.69 -15.71 8.69
C SER A 72 4.04 -14.77 9.70
N LYS A 73 4.82 -13.79 10.14
CA LYS A 73 4.35 -12.68 10.97
C LYS A 73 4.86 -11.37 10.35
N PRO A 74 3.94 -10.49 9.91
CA PRO A 74 2.47 -10.62 9.94
C PRO A 74 1.97 -11.77 9.05
N ALA A 75 0.75 -12.27 9.33
CA ALA A 75 0.17 -13.44 8.69
C ALA A 75 -0.07 -13.21 7.19
N ALA A 76 0.38 -14.12 6.32
CA ALA A 76 0.13 -14.04 4.88
C ALA A 76 -1.28 -14.50 4.49
N PHE A 77 -1.81 -15.49 5.19
CA PHE A 77 -3.17 -16.01 4.96
C PHE A 77 -4.17 -15.38 5.93
N PHE A 78 -5.42 -15.24 5.50
CA PHE A 78 -6.51 -14.78 6.36
C PHE A 78 -6.91 -15.87 7.34
N THR A 79 -7.04 -17.11 6.84
CA THR A 79 -7.36 -18.31 7.61
C THR A 79 -6.45 -19.46 7.17
N PRO A 80 -6.31 -20.51 7.98
CA PRO A 80 -5.56 -21.71 7.59
C PRO A 80 -6.09 -22.37 6.31
N GLU A 81 -7.41 -22.36 6.10
CA GLU A 81 -8.09 -22.97 4.95
C GLU A 81 -7.73 -22.27 3.64
N ALA A 82 -7.46 -20.97 3.67
CA ALA A 82 -6.98 -20.27 2.47
C ALA A 82 -5.66 -20.85 1.93
N ALA A 83 -4.81 -21.40 2.80
CA ALA A 83 -3.57 -22.02 2.38
C ALA A 83 -3.79 -23.34 1.60
N GLU A 84 -4.93 -24.00 1.76
CA GLU A 84 -5.28 -25.23 1.03
C GLU A 84 -5.60 -24.98 -0.44
N LEU A 85 -5.91 -23.71 -0.79
CA LEU A 85 -6.12 -23.29 -2.18
C LEU A 85 -4.80 -23.16 -2.96
N VAL A 86 -3.65 -23.23 -2.28
CA VAL A 86 -2.33 -23.14 -2.91
C VAL A 86 -1.75 -24.54 -3.06
N THR A 87 -1.55 -24.96 -4.29
CA THR A 87 -0.79 -26.16 -4.63
C THR A 87 0.60 -25.77 -5.11
N VAL A 88 1.60 -26.57 -4.76
CA VAL A 88 3.00 -26.32 -5.14
C VAL A 88 3.45 -27.28 -6.24
N GLY A 89 4.35 -26.82 -7.09
CA GLY A 89 4.92 -27.58 -8.18
C GLY A 89 6.24 -26.99 -8.65
N ASN A 90 6.74 -27.51 -9.76
CA ASN A 90 7.96 -27.00 -10.38
C ASN A 90 7.83 -26.80 -11.91
N LEU A 91 8.77 -26.03 -12.46
CA LEU A 91 8.74 -25.64 -13.87
C LEU A 91 9.09 -26.78 -14.85
N GLU A 92 9.53 -27.95 -14.38
CA GLU A 92 9.86 -29.08 -15.22
C GLU A 92 8.69 -30.06 -15.31
N ASP A 93 8.09 -30.41 -14.16
CA ASP A 93 7.07 -31.44 -14.07
C ASP A 93 5.64 -30.91 -14.21
N ASP A 94 5.40 -29.65 -13.78
CA ASP A 94 4.05 -29.08 -13.62
C ASP A 94 3.80 -27.87 -14.54
N PHE A 95 4.64 -27.65 -15.56
CA PHE A 95 4.52 -26.47 -16.43
C PHE A 95 3.24 -26.48 -17.29
N ASP A 96 2.65 -27.64 -17.51
CA ASP A 96 1.35 -27.82 -18.19
C ASP A 96 0.20 -27.10 -17.47
N ARG A 97 0.32 -26.87 -16.17
CA ARG A 97 -0.63 -26.07 -15.36
C ARG A 97 -0.81 -24.64 -15.89
N VAL A 98 0.18 -24.10 -16.61
CA VAL A 98 0.08 -22.81 -17.29
C VAL A 98 -1.09 -22.79 -18.29
N GLY A 99 -1.35 -23.93 -18.96
CA GLY A 99 -2.47 -24.11 -19.88
C GLY A 99 -3.85 -24.11 -19.22
N GLU A 100 -3.92 -24.32 -17.90
CA GLU A 100 -5.18 -24.29 -17.13
C GLU A 100 -5.50 -22.91 -16.54
N ALA A 101 -4.53 -21.98 -16.53
CA ALA A 101 -4.63 -20.72 -15.84
C ALA A 101 -5.52 -19.71 -16.57
N ASP A 102 -6.29 -18.94 -15.80
CA ASP A 102 -6.95 -17.73 -16.25
C ASP A 102 -6.03 -16.52 -16.19
N TRP A 103 -5.15 -16.51 -15.18
CA TRP A 103 -4.13 -15.50 -14.95
C TRP A 103 -2.79 -16.13 -14.58
N ILE A 104 -1.73 -15.73 -15.27
CA ILE A 104 -0.36 -16.18 -15.04
C ILE A 104 0.44 -14.99 -14.56
N VAL A 105 1.05 -15.10 -13.38
CA VAL A 105 1.87 -14.05 -12.74
C VAL A 105 3.30 -14.51 -12.66
N GLU A 106 4.21 -13.76 -13.26
CA GLU A 106 5.65 -14.00 -13.15
C GLU A 106 6.24 -13.14 -12.03
N ALA A 107 7.04 -13.75 -11.15
CA ALA A 107 7.77 -13.12 -10.06
C ALA A 107 9.14 -13.81 -9.82
N ILE A 108 9.89 -14.03 -10.91
CA ILE A 108 11.25 -14.59 -10.87
C ILE A 108 12.30 -13.48 -10.66
N VAL A 109 13.58 -13.83 -10.82
CA VAL A 109 14.70 -12.87 -10.70
C VAL A 109 14.54 -11.67 -11.64
N GLU A 110 14.98 -10.48 -11.18
CA GLU A 110 14.82 -9.21 -11.90
C GLU A 110 15.90 -9.03 -12.98
N GLN A 111 15.83 -9.91 -14.00
CA GLN A 111 16.73 -9.93 -15.15
C GLN A 111 15.94 -10.13 -16.44
N LEU A 112 16.20 -9.29 -17.45
CA LEU A 112 15.41 -9.25 -18.68
C LEU A 112 15.43 -10.60 -19.42
N LYS A 113 16.62 -11.15 -19.68
CA LYS A 113 16.76 -12.39 -20.47
C LYS A 113 16.04 -13.60 -19.84
N PRO A 114 16.19 -13.94 -18.54
CA PRO A 114 15.42 -15.00 -17.91
C PRO A 114 13.90 -14.80 -18.03
N LYS A 115 13.40 -13.55 -17.94
CA LYS A 115 11.97 -13.28 -18.09
C LYS A 115 11.50 -13.50 -19.54
N GLN A 116 12.26 -13.05 -20.54
CA GLN A 116 11.96 -13.29 -21.96
C GLN A 116 11.93 -14.79 -22.29
N GLU A 117 12.92 -15.56 -21.81
CA GLU A 117 12.97 -17.01 -22.00
C GLU A 117 11.77 -17.71 -21.35
N LEU A 118 11.37 -17.29 -20.16
CA LEU A 118 10.20 -17.82 -19.47
C LEU A 118 8.92 -17.49 -20.24
N PHE A 119 8.72 -16.25 -20.67
CA PHE A 119 7.50 -15.87 -21.37
C PHE A 119 7.37 -16.50 -22.75
N ALA A 120 8.47 -16.78 -23.44
CA ALA A 120 8.46 -17.60 -24.67
C ALA A 120 7.98 -19.04 -24.41
N ARG A 121 8.22 -19.60 -23.20
CA ARG A 121 7.65 -20.89 -22.78
C ARG A 121 6.17 -20.75 -22.41
N VAL A 122 5.81 -19.71 -21.65
CA VAL A 122 4.43 -19.41 -21.24
C VAL A 122 3.54 -19.23 -22.47
N GLU A 123 3.99 -18.48 -23.47
CA GLU A 123 3.26 -18.27 -24.71
C GLU A 123 2.83 -19.58 -25.39
N ARG A 124 3.73 -20.55 -25.45
CA ARG A 124 3.46 -21.86 -26.07
C ARG A 124 2.54 -22.76 -25.24
N ALA A 125 2.52 -22.57 -23.92
CA ALA A 125 1.78 -23.44 -22.99
C ALA A 125 0.42 -22.86 -22.58
N ARG A 126 0.28 -21.53 -22.56
CA ARG A 126 -0.94 -20.88 -22.07
C ARG A 126 -2.13 -21.12 -23.00
N ARG A 127 -3.33 -21.10 -22.45
CA ARG A 127 -4.53 -21.09 -23.27
C ARG A 127 -4.78 -19.70 -23.89
N PRO A 128 -5.33 -19.63 -25.11
CA PRO A 128 -5.70 -18.36 -25.72
C PRO A 128 -6.62 -17.53 -24.82
N GLY A 129 -6.38 -16.22 -24.74
CA GLY A 129 -7.19 -15.29 -23.94
C GLY A 129 -6.90 -15.33 -22.43
N SER A 130 -5.98 -16.16 -21.93
CA SER A 130 -5.51 -16.01 -20.56
C SER A 130 -4.69 -14.75 -20.40
N ILE A 131 -4.84 -14.09 -19.23
CA ILE A 131 -4.08 -12.87 -18.93
C ILE A 131 -2.71 -13.28 -18.38
N VAL A 132 -1.68 -12.58 -18.81
CA VAL A 132 -0.29 -12.81 -18.36
C VAL A 132 0.25 -11.51 -17.79
N SER A 133 0.93 -11.58 -16.66
CA SER A 133 1.55 -10.39 -16.09
C SER A 133 2.93 -10.67 -15.48
N SER A 134 3.79 -9.65 -15.50
CA SER A 134 5.05 -9.64 -14.76
C SER A 134 4.93 -8.77 -13.52
N ASN A 135 5.48 -9.25 -12.39
CA ASN A 135 5.62 -8.47 -11.17
C ASN A 135 6.99 -7.76 -11.12
N THR A 136 7.59 -7.45 -12.24
CA THR A 136 8.83 -6.65 -12.30
C THR A 136 8.66 -5.34 -11.54
N SER A 137 9.73 -4.86 -10.90
CA SER A 137 9.71 -3.59 -10.16
C SER A 137 10.29 -2.42 -10.97
N GLY A 138 10.91 -2.67 -12.13
CA GLY A 138 11.57 -1.61 -12.85
C GLY A 138 11.98 -1.91 -14.29
N LEU A 139 11.93 -3.18 -14.73
CA LEU A 139 12.19 -3.51 -16.13
C LEU A 139 11.02 -3.07 -17.01
N PRO A 140 11.28 -2.45 -18.18
CA PRO A 140 10.22 -2.06 -19.10
C PRO A 140 9.39 -3.26 -19.54
N ILE A 141 8.08 -3.18 -19.43
CA ILE A 141 7.14 -4.27 -19.78
C ILE A 141 7.22 -4.57 -21.27
N ASN A 142 7.36 -3.54 -22.11
CA ASN A 142 7.56 -3.70 -23.54
C ASN A 142 8.82 -4.53 -23.86
N SER A 143 9.93 -4.28 -23.16
CA SER A 143 11.18 -5.03 -23.36
C SER A 143 11.03 -6.50 -22.94
N ILE A 144 10.27 -6.78 -21.90
CA ILE A 144 9.98 -8.16 -21.46
C ILE A 144 9.17 -8.92 -22.52
N ALA A 145 8.24 -8.24 -23.20
CA ALA A 145 7.36 -8.82 -24.21
C ALA A 145 7.98 -8.86 -25.63
N GLU A 146 9.20 -8.38 -25.79
CA GLU A 146 9.86 -8.34 -27.09
C GLU A 146 10.00 -9.76 -27.70
N GLY A 147 9.67 -9.88 -28.98
CA GLY A 147 9.72 -11.14 -29.73
C GLY A 147 8.54 -12.08 -29.51
N LEU A 148 7.58 -11.75 -28.65
CA LEU A 148 6.34 -12.53 -28.46
C LEU A 148 5.28 -12.11 -29.50
N SER A 149 4.30 -12.98 -29.73
CA SER A 149 3.22 -12.73 -30.71
C SER A 149 2.33 -11.55 -30.30
N GLU A 150 1.66 -10.96 -31.29
CA GLU A 150 0.66 -9.90 -31.08
C GLU A 150 -0.46 -10.37 -30.14
N GLU A 151 -0.91 -11.61 -30.27
CA GLU A 151 -1.95 -12.19 -29.42
C GLU A 151 -1.49 -12.29 -27.95
N PHE A 152 -0.23 -12.64 -27.71
CA PHE A 152 0.34 -12.66 -26.37
C PHE A 152 0.40 -11.22 -25.81
N ARG A 153 0.99 -10.28 -26.55
CA ARG A 153 1.15 -8.88 -26.12
C ARG A 153 -0.18 -8.19 -25.84
N ALA A 154 -1.23 -8.56 -26.60
CA ALA A 154 -2.59 -8.07 -26.38
C ALA A 154 -3.17 -8.47 -25.00
N HIS A 155 -2.65 -9.52 -24.36
CA HIS A 155 -3.08 -10.00 -23.04
C HIS A 155 -1.99 -9.89 -21.97
N PHE A 156 -0.91 -9.15 -22.25
CA PHE A 156 0.24 -9.00 -21.36
C PHE A 156 0.31 -7.59 -20.76
N LEU A 157 0.66 -7.50 -19.47
CA LEU A 157 0.84 -6.24 -18.73
C LEU A 157 1.73 -6.45 -17.51
N GLY A 158 2.18 -5.36 -16.90
CA GLY A 158 2.77 -5.38 -15.57
C GLY A 158 1.70 -5.38 -14.49
N THR A 159 1.91 -6.14 -13.41
CA THR A 159 1.14 -6.05 -12.15
C THR A 159 2.13 -5.99 -11.00
N HIS A 160 2.54 -4.77 -10.65
CA HIS A 160 3.56 -4.54 -9.65
C HIS A 160 2.93 -4.43 -8.26
N PHE A 161 3.04 -5.50 -7.48
CA PHE A 161 2.63 -5.58 -6.08
C PHE A 161 3.74 -5.05 -5.17
N PHE A 162 3.34 -4.47 -4.04
CA PHE A 162 4.25 -4.01 -2.99
C PHE A 162 4.32 -5.03 -1.84
N ASN A 163 5.49 -5.13 -1.22
CA ASN A 163 5.75 -6.08 -0.14
C ASN A 163 5.32 -5.55 1.23
N PRO A 164 4.51 -6.28 2.02
CA PRO A 164 3.87 -7.57 1.74
C PRO A 164 2.58 -7.42 0.90
N PRO A 165 2.35 -8.27 -0.12
CA PRO A 165 1.19 -8.13 -1.02
C PRO A 165 -0.17 -8.09 -0.33
N ARG A 166 -0.34 -8.75 0.81
CA ARG A 166 -1.57 -8.72 1.60
C ARG A 166 -1.86 -7.35 2.22
N TYR A 167 -0.81 -6.65 2.70
CA TYR A 167 -0.95 -5.48 3.55
C TYR A 167 -0.81 -4.17 2.78
N MET A 168 0.05 -4.15 1.77
CA MET A 168 0.25 -2.97 0.94
C MET A 168 -0.92 -2.77 0.00
N LYS A 169 -1.53 -1.60 0.05
CA LYS A 169 -2.74 -1.28 -0.72
C LYS A 169 -2.45 -1.11 -2.21
N LEU A 170 -1.29 -0.52 -2.56
CA LEU A 170 -0.96 -0.21 -3.95
C LEU A 170 -0.79 -1.47 -4.80
N LEU A 171 -1.39 -1.43 -5.98
CA LEU A 171 -1.06 -2.24 -7.14
C LEU A 171 -0.89 -1.32 -8.34
N GLU A 172 0.29 -1.25 -8.90
CA GLU A 172 0.52 -0.60 -10.17
C GLU A 172 0.20 -1.57 -11.30
N VAL A 173 -0.63 -1.12 -12.25
CA VAL A 173 -0.98 -1.83 -13.48
C VAL A 173 -0.30 -1.10 -14.63
N ILE A 174 0.55 -1.79 -15.35
CA ILE A 174 1.39 -1.21 -16.39
C ILE A 174 1.07 -1.86 -17.74
N PRO A 175 0.16 -1.30 -18.54
CA PRO A 175 -0.11 -1.76 -19.88
C PRO A 175 1.04 -1.40 -20.83
N THR A 176 1.20 -2.18 -21.89
CA THR A 176 1.96 -1.79 -23.07
C THR A 176 1.02 -1.10 -24.08
N ALA A 177 1.58 -0.53 -25.14
CA ALA A 177 0.78 0.04 -26.24
C ALA A 177 -0.12 -1.01 -26.94
N GLU A 178 0.22 -2.28 -26.82
CA GLU A 178 -0.48 -3.41 -27.48
C GLU A 178 -1.45 -4.12 -26.54
N THR A 179 -1.37 -3.88 -25.23
CA THR A 179 -2.31 -4.44 -24.26
C THR A 179 -3.72 -3.96 -24.56
N ARG A 180 -4.67 -4.87 -24.73
CA ARG A 180 -6.06 -4.52 -25.00
C ARG A 180 -6.66 -3.68 -23.87
N PRO A 181 -7.36 -2.60 -24.19
CA PRO A 181 -8.03 -1.77 -23.18
C PRO A 181 -8.96 -2.56 -22.25
N GLU A 182 -9.64 -3.58 -22.79
CA GLU A 182 -10.55 -4.44 -22.02
C GLU A 182 -9.80 -5.30 -20.99
N VAL A 183 -8.55 -5.70 -21.27
CA VAL A 183 -7.69 -6.41 -20.32
C VAL A 183 -7.28 -5.48 -19.18
N VAL A 184 -6.90 -4.24 -19.50
CA VAL A 184 -6.55 -3.22 -18.50
C VAL A 184 -7.74 -2.91 -17.61
N ALA A 185 -8.91 -2.64 -18.20
CA ALA A 185 -10.15 -2.35 -17.47
C ALA A 185 -10.55 -3.51 -16.56
N PHE A 186 -10.53 -4.75 -17.10
CA PHE A 186 -10.83 -5.94 -16.32
C PHE A 186 -9.86 -6.15 -15.16
N MET A 187 -8.54 -6.04 -15.40
CA MET A 187 -7.54 -6.24 -14.34
C MET A 187 -7.60 -5.15 -13.26
N THR A 188 -7.92 -3.92 -13.65
CA THR A 188 -8.15 -2.82 -12.70
C THR A 188 -9.35 -3.09 -11.81
N ASP A 189 -10.49 -3.49 -12.39
CA ASP A 189 -11.70 -3.85 -11.65
C ASP A 189 -11.49 -5.07 -10.76
N PHE A 190 -10.92 -6.16 -11.31
CA PHE A 190 -10.64 -7.39 -10.58
C PHE A 190 -9.70 -7.15 -9.39
N ALA A 191 -8.61 -6.41 -9.60
CA ALA A 191 -7.66 -6.12 -8.54
C ALA A 191 -8.27 -5.21 -7.46
N GLY A 192 -9.07 -4.22 -7.86
CA GLY A 192 -9.77 -3.33 -6.93
C GLY A 192 -10.79 -4.09 -6.09
N ARG A 193 -11.69 -4.80 -6.73
CA ARG A 193 -12.86 -5.43 -6.06
C ARG A 193 -12.55 -6.79 -5.45
N ARG A 194 -11.80 -7.65 -6.17
CA ARG A 194 -11.56 -9.02 -5.70
C ARG A 194 -10.33 -9.14 -4.83
N LEU A 195 -9.25 -8.40 -5.15
CA LEU A 195 -8.02 -8.41 -4.38
C LEU A 195 -7.93 -7.28 -3.34
N GLY A 196 -8.90 -6.34 -3.33
CA GLY A 196 -8.94 -5.22 -2.39
C GLY A 196 -7.79 -4.22 -2.55
N LYS A 197 -7.26 -4.09 -3.78
CA LYS A 197 -6.14 -3.19 -4.08
C LYS A 197 -6.59 -1.78 -4.42
N GLY A 198 -5.76 -0.80 -4.07
CA GLY A 198 -5.80 0.52 -4.70
C GLY A 198 -5.01 0.45 -6.01
N VAL A 199 -5.71 0.46 -7.13
CA VAL A 199 -5.09 0.30 -8.44
C VAL A 199 -4.70 1.66 -9.02
N VAL A 200 -3.47 1.75 -9.51
CA VAL A 200 -2.97 2.89 -10.27
C VAL A 200 -2.49 2.37 -11.62
N VAL A 201 -2.99 2.96 -12.69
CA VAL A 201 -2.53 2.63 -14.05
C VAL A 201 -1.35 3.53 -14.39
N CYS A 202 -0.18 2.92 -14.60
CA CYS A 202 1.08 3.63 -14.86
C CYS A 202 1.47 3.52 -16.32
N LYS A 203 2.29 4.48 -16.79
CA LYS A 203 3.02 4.31 -18.03
C LYS A 203 4.17 3.30 -17.86
N ASP A 204 4.56 2.63 -18.94
CA ASP A 204 5.70 1.71 -18.96
C ASP A 204 7.01 2.52 -18.96
N THR A 205 7.32 3.12 -17.82
CA THR A 205 8.53 3.91 -17.56
C THR A 205 9.36 3.26 -16.45
N PRO A 206 10.68 3.46 -16.42
CA PRO A 206 11.55 2.84 -15.42
C PRO A 206 11.10 3.11 -13.99
N ASN A 207 10.91 2.03 -13.22
CA ASN A 207 10.42 2.04 -11.83
C ASN A 207 9.00 2.61 -11.65
N PHE A 208 8.23 2.77 -12.71
CA PHE A 208 6.84 3.21 -12.75
C PHE A 208 6.60 4.54 -12.00
N ILE A 209 5.68 4.60 -11.04
CA ILE A 209 5.42 5.82 -10.26
C ILE A 209 6.09 5.75 -8.89
N ALA A 210 5.67 4.79 -8.04
CA ALA A 210 6.06 4.81 -6.63
C ALA A 210 7.55 4.57 -6.43
N ASN A 211 8.13 3.57 -7.09
CA ASN A 211 9.56 3.28 -6.97
C ASN A 211 10.43 4.33 -7.68
N ARG A 212 9.94 4.99 -8.75
CA ARG A 212 10.64 6.11 -9.38
C ARG A 212 10.84 7.26 -8.38
N LEU A 213 9.74 7.72 -7.77
CA LEU A 213 9.81 8.76 -6.76
C LEU A 213 10.62 8.30 -5.54
N GLY A 214 10.30 7.12 -5.01
CA GLY A 214 10.94 6.58 -3.80
C GLY A 214 12.45 6.45 -3.93
N SER A 215 12.95 5.98 -5.06
CA SER A 215 14.40 5.77 -5.28
C SER A 215 15.15 7.10 -5.42
N VAL A 216 14.65 8.02 -6.27
CA VAL A 216 15.31 9.31 -6.50
C VAL A 216 15.28 10.19 -5.24
N LEU A 217 14.11 10.32 -4.62
CA LEU A 217 13.94 11.15 -3.43
C LEU A 217 14.62 10.54 -2.19
N GLY A 218 14.63 9.21 -2.08
CA GLY A 218 15.37 8.51 -1.03
C GLY A 218 16.87 8.73 -1.14
N ALA A 219 17.44 8.64 -2.34
CA ALA A 219 18.87 8.90 -2.56
C ALA A 219 19.23 10.36 -2.31
N SER A 220 18.42 11.32 -2.81
CA SER A 220 18.60 12.75 -2.54
C SER A 220 18.61 13.05 -1.04
N THR A 221 17.62 12.53 -0.32
CA THR A 221 17.50 12.74 1.13
C THR A 221 18.66 12.10 1.91
N LEU A 222 19.08 10.89 1.54
CA LEU A 222 20.25 10.24 2.16
C LEU A 222 21.53 11.03 1.91
N GLY A 223 21.74 11.54 0.69
CA GLY A 223 22.86 12.43 0.37
C GLY A 223 22.89 13.65 1.30
N PHE A 224 21.75 14.35 1.41
CA PHE A 224 21.62 15.52 2.28
C PHE A 224 21.89 15.19 3.77
N VAL A 225 21.39 14.05 4.26
CA VAL A 225 21.62 13.58 5.63
C VAL A 225 23.11 13.36 5.90
N LEU A 226 23.83 12.71 4.98
CA LEU A 226 25.26 12.45 5.09
C LEU A 226 26.09 13.74 5.04
N GLU A 227 25.81 14.63 4.09
CA GLU A 227 26.50 15.89 3.90
C GLU A 227 26.35 16.84 5.08
N ASN A 228 25.16 16.84 5.71
CA ASN A 228 24.86 17.70 6.86
C ASN A 228 25.00 17.00 8.21
N LYS A 229 25.64 15.83 8.26
CA LYS A 229 26.01 15.10 9.48
C LYS A 229 24.83 14.87 10.43
N TYR A 230 23.69 14.41 9.89
CA TYR A 230 22.61 13.94 10.74
C TYR A 230 22.94 12.55 11.29
N THR A 231 22.49 12.26 12.50
CA THR A 231 22.49 10.89 13.01
C THR A 231 21.32 10.10 12.42
N VAL A 232 21.41 8.77 12.48
CA VAL A 232 20.32 7.86 12.04
C VAL A 232 19.01 8.19 12.76
N GLU A 233 19.10 8.48 14.07
CA GLU A 233 17.93 8.78 14.89
C GLU A 233 17.32 10.15 14.57
N GLU A 234 18.15 11.18 14.34
CA GLU A 234 17.65 12.51 13.93
C GLU A 234 16.89 12.41 12.62
N ALA A 235 17.49 11.74 11.62
CA ALA A 235 16.85 11.59 10.31
C ALA A 235 15.53 10.81 10.40
N ASP A 236 15.51 9.67 11.11
CA ASP A 236 14.29 8.86 11.25
C ASP A 236 13.19 9.58 12.06
N ALA A 237 13.56 10.38 13.07
CA ALA A 237 12.60 11.16 13.82
C ALA A 237 11.94 12.28 12.99
N ILE A 238 12.71 12.92 12.11
CA ILE A 238 12.21 13.99 11.25
C ILE A 238 11.39 13.41 10.08
N LEU A 239 11.90 12.37 9.41
CA LEU A 239 11.30 11.75 8.23
C LEU A 239 10.25 10.68 8.60
N SER A 240 9.40 10.99 9.54
CA SER A 240 8.44 10.10 10.19
C SER A 240 7.04 10.76 10.21
N PRO A 241 6.12 10.38 11.12
CA PRO A 241 4.84 11.08 11.27
C PRO A 241 4.96 12.59 11.48
N LEU A 242 6.13 13.10 11.85
CA LEU A 242 6.38 14.53 11.93
C LEU A 242 6.02 15.26 10.62
N ILE A 243 6.34 14.65 9.48
CA ILE A 243 6.06 15.18 8.14
C ILE A 243 5.08 14.31 7.34
N GLY A 244 4.19 13.57 8.02
CA GLY A 244 3.18 12.73 7.38
C GLY A 244 3.70 11.46 6.71
N ARG A 245 4.86 10.95 7.14
CA ARG A 245 5.44 9.67 6.68
C ARG A 245 5.29 8.57 7.74
N PRO A 246 5.45 7.28 7.39
CA PRO A 246 5.36 6.20 8.36
C PRO A 246 6.39 6.29 9.47
N LYS A 247 6.13 5.64 10.61
CA LYS A 247 7.04 5.56 11.76
C LYS A 247 8.40 4.91 11.47
N THR A 248 8.54 4.25 10.34
CA THR A 248 9.81 3.65 9.93
C THR A 248 10.91 4.68 9.69
N GLY A 249 10.56 5.90 9.30
CA GLY A 249 11.56 6.89 8.89
C GLY A 249 12.34 6.46 7.64
N LEU A 250 13.57 6.98 7.49
CA LEU A 250 14.42 6.76 6.33
C LEU A 250 15.30 5.50 6.47
N PHE A 251 16.08 5.42 7.54
CA PHE A 251 17.07 4.35 7.74
C PHE A 251 16.42 3.02 8.15
N ARG A 252 15.38 3.08 8.97
CA ARG A 252 14.64 1.88 9.32
C ARG A 252 13.93 1.27 8.11
N LEU A 253 13.48 2.10 7.16
CA LEU A 253 12.93 1.62 5.89
C LEU A 253 13.99 0.88 5.05
N GLN A 254 15.22 1.41 4.99
CA GLN A 254 16.34 0.74 4.30
C GLN A 254 16.63 -0.65 4.92
N ASP A 255 16.59 -0.77 6.24
CA ASP A 255 16.77 -2.05 6.92
C ASP A 255 15.65 -3.06 6.63
N LEU A 256 14.42 -2.59 6.45
CA LEU A 256 13.27 -3.45 6.08
C LEU A 256 13.35 -3.95 4.64
N VAL A 257 13.73 -3.07 3.71
CA VAL A 257 13.86 -3.40 2.28
C VAL A 257 15.09 -4.28 2.04
N GLY A 258 16.16 -3.97 2.72
CA GLY A 258 17.49 -4.54 2.50
C GLY A 258 18.37 -3.66 1.63
N LEU A 259 19.57 -3.40 2.11
CA LEU A 259 20.50 -2.43 1.51
C LEU A 259 20.97 -2.86 0.10
N ASP A 260 21.14 -4.16 -0.12
CA ASP A 260 21.46 -4.73 -1.42
C ASP A 260 20.33 -4.55 -2.44
N VAL A 261 19.07 -4.71 -2.01
CA VAL A 261 17.90 -4.51 -2.87
C VAL A 261 17.78 -3.04 -3.26
N SER A 262 17.86 -2.14 -2.28
CA SER A 262 17.74 -0.70 -2.54
C SER A 262 18.90 -0.16 -3.39
N SER A 263 20.12 -0.70 -3.23
CA SER A 263 21.27 -0.36 -4.07
C SER A 263 21.06 -0.81 -5.52
N SER A 264 20.68 -2.08 -5.71
CA SER A 264 20.44 -2.62 -7.06
C SER A 264 19.35 -1.88 -7.81
N VAL A 265 18.27 -1.50 -7.12
CA VAL A 265 17.18 -0.70 -7.73
C VAL A 265 17.69 0.68 -8.17
N GLY A 266 18.49 1.35 -7.34
CA GLY A 266 19.09 2.65 -7.67
C GLY A 266 20.06 2.58 -8.84
N ASP A 267 20.94 1.59 -8.86
CA ASP A 267 21.94 1.40 -9.93
C ASP A 267 21.28 1.07 -11.26
N ASN A 268 20.27 0.21 -11.27
CA ASN A 268 19.49 -0.10 -12.47
C ASN A 268 18.75 1.15 -12.98
N LEU A 269 18.11 1.89 -12.08
CA LEU A 269 17.36 3.09 -12.45
C LEU A 269 18.25 4.13 -13.11
N TYR A 270 19.45 4.39 -12.57
CA TYR A 270 20.38 5.37 -13.12
C TYR A 270 20.65 5.17 -14.62
N GLY A 271 20.84 3.92 -15.05
CA GLY A 271 21.08 3.59 -16.47
C GLY A 271 19.84 3.75 -17.35
N LEU A 272 18.65 3.63 -16.78
CA LEU A 272 17.38 3.64 -17.50
C LEU A 272 16.76 5.04 -17.65
N ILE A 273 17.27 6.05 -16.93
CA ILE A 273 16.73 7.42 -16.94
C ILE A 273 17.81 8.45 -17.35
N PRO A 274 18.42 8.32 -18.55
CA PRO A 274 19.52 9.18 -18.97
C PRO A 274 19.14 10.67 -19.03
N ASP A 275 17.89 10.98 -19.33
CA ASP A 275 17.38 12.33 -19.52
C ASP A 275 16.78 12.95 -18.24
N ASP A 276 16.78 12.24 -17.11
CA ASP A 276 16.30 12.76 -15.83
C ASP A 276 17.36 13.69 -15.22
N GLU A 277 17.02 14.95 -15.10
CA GLU A 277 17.90 16.02 -14.58
C GLU A 277 18.30 15.79 -13.11
N THR A 278 17.59 14.92 -12.38
CA THR A 278 17.85 14.64 -10.96
C THR A 278 18.61 13.32 -10.76
N ARG A 279 18.83 12.52 -11.80
CA ARG A 279 19.38 11.16 -11.69
C ARG A 279 20.73 11.07 -10.97
N GLU A 280 21.54 12.12 -10.98
CA GLU A 280 22.89 12.12 -10.39
C GLU A 280 22.85 11.89 -8.86
N VAL A 281 21.72 12.16 -8.18
CA VAL A 281 21.55 11.84 -6.76
C VAL A 281 21.70 10.34 -6.47
N LEU A 282 21.38 9.47 -7.45
CA LEU A 282 21.51 8.02 -7.34
C LEU A 282 22.98 7.56 -7.27
N ARG A 283 23.92 8.38 -7.75
CA ARG A 283 25.37 8.12 -7.72
C ARG A 283 26.15 9.03 -6.78
N ASN A 284 25.49 9.58 -5.75
CA ASN A 284 26.18 10.33 -4.71
C ASN A 284 27.31 9.48 -4.09
N GLN A 285 28.53 10.01 -4.10
CA GLN A 285 29.74 9.26 -3.69
C GLN A 285 29.71 8.85 -2.22
N ASN A 286 29.22 9.71 -1.33
CA ASN A 286 29.12 9.41 0.10
C ASN A 286 28.14 8.24 0.33
N LEU A 287 27.02 8.26 -0.40
CA LEU A 287 26.02 7.18 -0.35
C LEU A 287 26.60 5.88 -0.90
N GLY A 288 27.33 5.94 -2.02
CA GLY A 288 27.99 4.77 -2.62
C GLY A 288 29.00 4.13 -1.67
N SER A 289 29.87 4.93 -1.05
CA SER A 289 30.86 4.44 -0.08
C SER A 289 30.20 3.79 1.14
N LEU A 290 29.16 4.42 1.70
CA LEU A 290 28.39 3.88 2.83
C LEU A 290 27.78 2.52 2.47
N ARG A 291 27.09 2.43 1.34
CA ARG A 291 26.44 1.18 0.87
C ARG A 291 27.45 0.06 0.67
N THR A 292 28.55 0.33 -0.03
CA THR A 292 29.62 -0.65 -0.27
C THR A 292 30.17 -1.19 1.04
N THR A 293 30.56 -0.31 1.96
CA THR A 293 31.13 -0.72 3.26
C THR A 293 30.14 -1.56 4.08
N GLN A 294 28.85 -1.20 4.10
CA GLN A 294 27.85 -1.95 4.85
C GLN A 294 27.59 -3.33 4.21
N MET A 295 27.58 -3.43 2.89
CA MET A 295 27.43 -4.71 2.17
C MET A 295 28.65 -5.62 2.40
N GLU A 296 29.87 -5.11 2.33
CA GLU A 296 31.11 -5.85 2.61
C GLU A 296 31.14 -6.39 4.05
N ARG A 297 30.57 -5.64 5.00
CA ARG A 297 30.43 -6.06 6.40
C ARG A 297 29.22 -6.98 6.65
N GLY A 298 28.47 -7.38 5.62
CA GLY A 298 27.27 -8.21 5.74
C GLY A 298 26.12 -7.55 6.51
N ARG A 299 26.08 -6.22 6.55
CA ARG A 299 25.07 -5.41 7.26
C ARG A 299 23.97 -5.00 6.29
N LEU A 300 23.09 -5.96 5.94
CA LEU A 300 22.08 -5.80 4.89
C LEU A 300 20.69 -5.44 5.41
N GLY A 301 20.56 -5.16 6.72
CA GLY A 301 19.29 -4.87 7.37
C GLY A 301 18.69 -6.05 8.12
N ASP A 302 17.36 -6.08 8.26
CA ASP A 302 16.63 -7.07 9.07
C ASP A 302 16.90 -8.52 8.70
N LYS A 303 17.15 -8.81 7.43
CA LYS A 303 17.44 -10.17 6.94
C LYS A 303 18.76 -10.73 7.46
N THR A 304 19.71 -9.87 7.82
CA THR A 304 20.98 -10.26 8.45
C THR A 304 21.03 -9.92 9.95
N GLY A 305 19.95 -9.33 10.50
CA GLY A 305 19.84 -8.90 11.90
C GLY A 305 20.62 -7.62 12.21
N GLN A 306 21.28 -7.04 11.23
CA GLN A 306 22.07 -5.81 11.35
C GLN A 306 22.05 -5.00 10.04
N GLY A 307 21.92 -3.69 10.18
CA GLY A 307 21.91 -2.70 9.10
C GLY A 307 22.25 -1.34 9.68
N PHE A 308 21.40 -0.34 9.49
CA PHE A 308 21.52 0.94 10.22
C PHE A 308 21.16 0.80 11.69
N TYR A 309 20.33 -0.22 11.99
CA TYR A 309 20.07 -0.66 13.34
C TYR A 309 20.52 -2.11 13.52
N ARG A 310 21.06 -2.42 14.70
CA ARG A 310 21.41 -3.78 15.09
C ARG A 310 20.52 -4.22 16.24
N LYS A 311 19.73 -5.26 16.00
CA LYS A 311 18.86 -5.85 17.01
C LYS A 311 19.63 -6.85 17.86
N PRO A 312 19.31 -6.98 19.16
CA PRO A 312 19.86 -8.05 19.96
C PRO A 312 19.44 -9.42 19.41
N PRO A 313 20.21 -10.49 19.66
CA PRO A 313 19.77 -11.84 19.36
C PRO A 313 18.40 -12.15 19.99
N LYS A 314 17.57 -12.99 19.32
CA LYS A 314 16.26 -13.37 19.85
C LYS A 314 16.35 -13.87 21.29
N GLY A 315 15.62 -13.24 22.22
CA GLY A 315 15.64 -13.53 23.65
C GLY A 315 16.68 -12.76 24.46
N GLY A 316 17.53 -11.96 23.82
CA GLY A 316 18.46 -11.06 24.49
C GLY A 316 17.75 -9.83 25.08
N LYS A 317 18.21 -9.38 26.25
CA LYS A 317 17.72 -8.16 26.94
C LYS A 317 18.48 -6.88 26.53
N ALA A 318 19.40 -6.97 25.56
CA ALA A 318 20.17 -5.83 25.11
C ALA A 318 19.34 -4.86 24.28
N ASP A 319 19.69 -3.57 24.34
CA ASP A 319 19.02 -2.53 23.58
C ASP A 319 19.39 -2.59 22.09
N ILE A 320 18.52 -1.97 21.26
CA ILE A 320 18.80 -1.79 19.84
C ILE A 320 19.92 -0.76 19.71
N LEU A 321 20.98 -1.10 19.00
CA LEU A 321 22.06 -0.19 18.68
C LEU A 321 21.84 0.49 17.35
N SER A 322 22.34 1.72 17.21
CA SER A 322 22.33 2.51 15.98
C SER A 322 23.73 2.60 15.36
N LEU A 323 23.78 2.64 14.06
CA LEU A 323 25.02 2.89 13.32
C LEU A 323 25.40 4.37 13.46
N ASP A 324 26.62 4.62 13.84
CA ASP A 324 27.22 5.94 13.70
C ASP A 324 27.69 6.13 12.24
N LEU A 325 27.16 7.14 11.55
CA LEU A 325 27.39 7.33 10.11
C LEU A 325 28.80 7.86 9.78
N GLU A 326 29.53 8.41 10.73
CA GLU A 326 30.91 8.87 10.53
C GLU A 326 31.93 7.75 10.77
N THR A 327 31.78 6.99 11.87
CA THR A 327 32.72 5.93 12.24
C THR A 327 32.36 4.56 11.64
N LEU A 328 31.12 4.37 11.21
CA LEU A 328 30.53 3.11 10.77
C LEU A 328 30.59 2.00 11.83
N GLU A 329 30.58 2.38 13.11
CA GLU A 329 30.51 1.48 14.25
C GLU A 329 29.17 1.61 14.98
N TYR A 330 28.72 0.54 15.63
CA TYR A 330 27.48 0.56 16.39
C TYR A 330 27.68 1.21 17.75
N ARG A 331 26.74 2.07 18.12
CA ARG A 331 26.67 2.74 19.43
C ARG A 331 25.28 2.61 20.03
N GLU A 332 25.15 2.96 21.29
CA GLU A 332 23.87 3.10 21.95
C GLU A 332 23.01 4.14 21.22
N ARG A 333 21.72 3.84 21.11
CA ARG A 333 20.75 4.73 20.52
C ARG A 333 20.62 6.01 21.35
N ARG A 334 20.55 7.15 20.67
CA ARG A 334 20.33 8.47 21.30
C ARG A 334 18.98 9.02 20.87
N GLU A 335 18.27 9.64 21.81
CA GLU A 335 17.08 10.40 21.42
C GLU A 335 17.50 11.74 20.80
N PRO A 336 16.87 12.16 19.69
CA PRO A 336 17.16 13.46 19.07
C PRO A 336 16.83 14.60 20.03
N ASP A 337 17.80 15.47 20.27
CA ASP A 337 17.60 16.68 21.08
C ASP A 337 17.38 17.91 20.19
N ILE A 338 16.23 17.91 19.48
CA ILE A 338 15.80 19.00 18.61
C ILE A 338 14.47 19.51 19.15
N PRO A 339 14.42 20.69 19.79
CA PRO A 339 13.23 21.21 20.45
C PRO A 339 12.00 21.33 19.53
N SER A 340 12.20 21.73 18.28
CA SER A 340 11.12 21.88 17.29
C SER A 340 10.37 20.58 17.01
N ILE A 341 11.02 19.41 17.07
CA ILE A 341 10.37 18.11 16.92
C ILE A 341 9.33 17.90 18.04
N ARG A 342 9.71 18.20 19.29
CA ARG A 342 8.83 18.03 20.45
C ARG A 342 7.61 18.97 20.38
N GLU A 343 7.82 20.20 19.94
CA GLU A 343 6.72 21.17 19.78
C GLU A 343 5.80 20.79 18.61
N ALA A 344 6.36 20.42 17.48
CA ALA A 344 5.59 20.00 16.31
C ALA A 344 4.68 18.78 16.58
N LEU A 345 5.16 17.80 17.35
CA LEU A 345 4.36 16.59 17.67
C LEU A 345 3.14 16.90 18.57
N LYS A 346 3.04 18.08 19.16
CA LYS A 346 1.83 18.55 19.88
C LYS A 346 0.75 19.04 18.91
N ILE A 347 1.12 19.43 17.69
CA ILE A 347 0.23 19.91 16.64
C ILE A 347 -0.37 18.68 15.92
N LYS A 348 -1.66 18.43 16.09
CA LYS A 348 -2.30 17.23 15.55
C LYS A 348 -2.54 17.27 14.04
N PRO A 349 -3.12 18.35 13.46
CA PRO A 349 -3.34 18.41 12.02
C PRO A 349 -2.00 18.46 11.27
N LEU A 350 -1.82 17.58 10.28
CA LEU A 350 -0.58 17.47 9.52
C LEU A 350 -0.20 18.78 8.80
N PRO A 351 -1.12 19.51 8.13
CA PRO A 351 -0.76 20.75 7.44
C PRO A 351 -0.16 21.79 8.37
N GLU A 352 -0.79 22.02 9.52
CA GLU A 352 -0.32 22.96 10.54
C GLU A 352 1.01 22.54 11.15
N ARG A 353 1.15 21.24 11.48
CA ARG A 353 2.40 20.67 12.00
C ARG A 353 3.54 20.84 11.00
N LEU A 354 3.27 20.56 9.74
CA LEU A 354 4.29 20.64 8.68
C LEU A 354 4.68 22.10 8.41
N ALA A 355 3.71 23.02 8.33
CA ALA A 355 3.98 24.46 8.20
C ALA A 355 4.87 24.97 9.34
N PHE A 356 4.60 24.53 10.58
CA PHE A 356 5.45 24.85 11.73
C PHE A 356 6.88 24.32 11.54
N VAL A 357 7.06 23.04 11.16
CA VAL A 357 8.40 22.43 10.99
C VAL A 357 9.17 23.09 9.86
N LEU A 358 8.52 23.35 8.72
CA LEU A 358 9.17 23.99 7.57
C LEU A 358 9.67 25.41 7.88
N GLY A 359 9.01 26.10 8.81
CA GLY A 359 9.41 27.45 9.27
C GLY A 359 10.56 27.46 10.30
N GLN A 360 11.11 26.31 10.72
CA GLN A 360 12.18 26.28 11.72
C GLN A 360 13.57 26.42 11.09
N ASP A 361 14.46 27.16 11.75
CA ASP A 361 15.87 27.38 11.33
C ASP A 361 16.84 26.38 11.99
N ASP A 362 16.35 25.19 12.33
CA ASP A 362 17.14 24.11 12.91
C ASP A 362 17.27 22.90 11.98
N LYS A 363 17.95 21.84 12.44
CA LYS A 363 18.12 20.60 11.69
C LYS A 363 16.78 19.98 11.25
N ALA A 364 15.71 20.09 12.07
CA ALA A 364 14.42 19.53 11.70
C ALA A 364 13.79 20.30 10.52
N GLY A 365 13.79 21.63 10.57
CA GLY A 365 13.31 22.46 9.48
C GLY A 365 14.10 22.28 8.19
N ALA A 366 15.42 22.26 8.27
CA ALA A 366 16.28 22.10 7.09
C ALA A 366 16.07 20.75 6.39
N LEU A 367 16.03 19.63 7.12
CA LEU A 367 15.78 18.31 6.53
C LEU A 367 14.33 18.15 6.05
N ALA A 368 13.37 18.71 6.76
CA ALA A 368 11.98 18.71 6.34
C ALA A 368 11.78 19.49 5.03
N ARG A 369 12.34 20.72 4.91
CA ARG A 369 12.32 21.50 3.66
C ARG A 369 12.96 20.72 2.51
N HIS A 370 14.16 20.17 2.71
CA HIS A 370 14.81 19.36 1.70
C HIS A 370 13.92 18.19 1.24
N ALA A 371 13.39 17.41 2.16
CA ALA A 371 12.61 16.23 1.84
C ALA A 371 11.25 16.57 1.19
N VAL A 372 10.54 17.57 1.71
CA VAL A 372 9.23 17.96 1.20
C VAL A 372 9.35 18.68 -0.13
N TYR A 373 10.16 19.73 -0.22
CA TYR A 373 10.27 20.53 -1.45
C TYR A 373 10.78 19.71 -2.64
N ASN A 374 11.81 18.87 -2.43
CA ASN A 374 12.26 17.98 -3.49
C ASN A 374 11.17 16.97 -3.90
N THR A 375 10.35 16.49 -2.96
CA THR A 375 9.23 15.60 -3.29
C THR A 375 8.22 16.30 -4.19
N LEU A 376 7.78 17.51 -3.83
CA LEU A 376 6.81 18.29 -4.61
C LEU A 376 7.36 18.67 -5.98
N GLY A 377 8.58 19.21 -6.01
CA GLY A 377 9.24 19.62 -7.26
C GLY A 377 9.49 18.46 -8.21
N TYR A 378 10.01 17.35 -7.72
CA TYR A 378 10.26 16.17 -8.55
C TYR A 378 8.95 15.55 -9.06
N ALA A 379 7.94 15.39 -8.20
CA ALA A 379 6.63 14.88 -8.61
C ALA A 379 6.01 15.73 -9.72
N SER A 380 6.07 17.06 -9.61
CA SER A 380 5.54 17.96 -10.63
C SER A 380 6.24 17.82 -11.99
N ARG A 381 7.56 17.65 -11.98
CA ARG A 381 8.35 17.48 -13.22
C ARG A 381 8.20 16.12 -13.88
N ARG A 382 7.69 15.11 -13.14
CA ARG A 382 7.42 13.76 -13.68
C ARG A 382 6.05 13.62 -14.34
N VAL A 383 5.20 14.63 -14.26
CA VAL A 383 3.98 14.73 -15.08
C VAL A 383 4.34 15.49 -16.37
N PRO A 384 4.06 14.95 -17.57
CA PRO A 384 3.34 13.71 -17.90
C PRO A 384 4.20 12.47 -18.15
N GLU A 385 5.49 12.46 -17.75
CA GLU A 385 6.43 11.35 -18.08
C GLU A 385 5.94 9.99 -17.54
N ILE A 386 5.66 9.91 -16.22
CA ILE A 386 5.32 8.64 -15.57
C ILE A 386 3.81 8.38 -15.50
N THR A 387 3.02 9.44 -15.54
CA THR A 387 1.55 9.43 -15.64
C THR A 387 1.05 10.77 -16.16
N ASP A 388 -0.11 10.77 -16.82
CA ASP A 388 -0.79 12.00 -17.22
C ASP A 388 -1.66 12.59 -16.08
N ARG A 389 -1.90 11.82 -15.02
CA ARG A 389 -2.83 12.16 -13.94
C ARG A 389 -2.09 12.36 -12.62
N LEU A 390 -2.04 13.59 -12.14
CA LEU A 390 -1.36 13.91 -10.86
C LEU A 390 -1.92 13.11 -9.65
N ILE A 391 -3.22 12.81 -9.66
CA ILE A 391 -3.88 12.01 -8.61
C ILE A 391 -3.27 10.59 -8.49
N ASP A 392 -2.75 10.03 -9.58
CA ASP A 392 -2.14 8.70 -9.56
C ASP A 392 -0.79 8.72 -8.81
N ILE A 393 -0.06 9.84 -8.86
CA ILE A 393 1.16 10.03 -8.06
C ILE A 393 0.80 10.07 -6.57
N ASP A 394 -0.22 10.83 -6.19
CA ASP A 394 -0.66 10.90 -4.79
C ASP A 394 -1.12 9.54 -4.27
N ARG A 395 -1.92 8.83 -5.05
CA ARG A 395 -2.36 7.47 -4.73
C ARG A 395 -1.17 6.50 -4.60
N ALA A 396 -0.21 6.55 -5.51
CA ALA A 396 0.97 5.70 -5.46
C ALA A 396 1.80 5.93 -4.20
N MET A 397 2.01 7.17 -3.79
CA MET A 397 2.76 7.49 -2.57
C MET A 397 1.98 7.15 -1.30
N ARG A 398 0.68 7.42 -1.26
CA ARG A 398 -0.16 7.07 -0.10
C ARG A 398 -0.30 5.57 0.08
N TRP A 399 -0.54 4.83 -1.00
CA TRP A 399 -0.83 3.39 -0.92
C TRP A 399 0.41 2.50 -0.97
N GLY A 400 1.50 2.97 -1.59
CA GLY A 400 2.76 2.24 -1.73
C GLY A 400 3.80 2.58 -0.66
N TYR A 401 3.85 3.85 -0.22
CA TYR A 401 4.79 4.32 0.80
C TYR A 401 4.11 4.72 2.11
N SER A 402 2.79 4.54 2.20
CA SER A 402 1.99 4.86 3.40
C SER A 402 2.14 6.32 3.85
N HIS A 403 2.29 7.25 2.92
CA HIS A 403 2.22 8.68 3.22
C HIS A 403 0.80 9.06 3.64
N GLU A 404 0.66 9.99 4.58
CA GLU A 404 -0.63 10.49 5.04
C GLU A 404 -1.34 11.29 3.94
N LEU A 405 -0.58 12.12 3.21
CA LEU A 405 -0.98 12.83 2.00
C LEU A 405 -0.01 12.52 0.86
N GLY A 406 -0.52 12.51 -0.36
CA GLY A 406 0.31 12.49 -1.56
C GLY A 406 0.97 13.84 -1.83
N PRO A 407 1.92 13.93 -2.78
CA PRO A 407 2.66 15.17 -3.05
C PRO A 407 1.75 16.37 -3.38
N PHE A 408 0.76 16.21 -4.25
CA PHE A 408 -0.11 17.31 -4.66
C PHE A 408 -1.17 17.63 -3.62
N GLU A 409 -1.71 16.62 -2.92
CA GLU A 409 -2.59 16.82 -1.75
C GLU A 409 -1.85 17.62 -0.66
N LEU A 410 -0.59 17.28 -0.40
CA LEU A 410 0.25 17.98 0.56
C LEU A 410 0.55 19.41 0.13
N TRP A 411 0.79 19.62 -1.15
CA TRP A 411 1.06 20.93 -1.70
C TRP A 411 -0.15 21.86 -1.59
N ASP A 412 -1.36 21.36 -1.90
CA ASP A 412 -2.61 22.07 -1.69
C ASP A 412 -2.80 22.47 -0.20
N ALA A 413 -2.52 21.53 0.71
CA ALA A 413 -2.66 21.75 2.15
C ALA A 413 -1.68 22.79 2.73
N LEU A 414 -0.54 22.99 2.07
CA LEU A 414 0.46 24.00 2.45
C LEU A 414 0.26 25.35 1.75
N GLY A 415 -0.61 25.41 0.72
CA GLY A 415 -0.73 26.56 -0.17
C GLY A 415 0.27 26.49 -1.33
N VAL A 416 -0.27 26.31 -2.56
CA VAL A 416 0.59 26.03 -3.74
C VAL A 416 1.52 27.18 -4.06
N ARG A 417 1.03 28.40 -4.04
CA ARG A 417 1.80 29.60 -4.42
C ARG A 417 2.93 29.88 -3.43
N GLU A 418 2.62 29.90 -2.15
CA GLU A 418 3.58 30.17 -1.07
C GLU A 418 4.66 29.08 -1.02
N THR A 419 4.26 27.84 -1.15
CA THR A 419 5.20 26.71 -1.16
C THR A 419 6.09 26.73 -2.39
N ALA A 420 5.57 27.06 -3.59
CA ALA A 420 6.36 27.22 -4.80
C ALA A 420 7.41 28.33 -4.64
N ALA A 421 7.05 29.45 -4.04
CA ALA A 421 8.01 30.54 -3.76
C ALA A 421 9.11 30.10 -2.78
N GLY A 422 8.75 29.34 -1.73
CA GLY A 422 9.74 28.74 -0.80
C GLY A 422 10.67 27.74 -1.49
N MET A 423 10.14 26.92 -2.39
CA MET A 423 10.94 25.97 -3.19
C MET A 423 11.95 26.70 -4.08
N GLU A 424 11.55 27.77 -4.74
CA GLU A 424 12.45 28.59 -5.57
C GLU A 424 13.57 29.24 -4.74
N GLN A 425 13.27 29.72 -3.52
CA GLN A 425 14.28 30.26 -2.59
C GLN A 425 15.32 29.21 -2.18
N GLU A 426 14.90 27.95 -2.01
CA GLU A 426 15.78 26.81 -1.68
C GLU A 426 16.42 26.19 -2.97
N GLY A 427 16.22 26.79 -4.14
CA GLY A 427 16.76 26.32 -5.41
C GLY A 427 16.10 25.06 -5.97
N VAL A 428 14.92 24.69 -5.49
CA VAL A 428 14.17 23.54 -5.98
C VAL A 428 13.30 23.94 -7.18
N ALA A 429 13.53 23.27 -8.32
CA ALA A 429 12.79 23.53 -9.54
C ALA A 429 11.33 23.06 -9.46
N VAL A 430 10.43 23.91 -9.92
CA VAL A 430 9.00 23.66 -10.07
C VAL A 430 8.67 23.51 -11.56
N ALA A 431 7.80 22.56 -11.92
CA ALA A 431 7.39 22.36 -13.31
C ALA A 431 6.68 23.61 -13.88
N GLY A 432 6.95 23.91 -15.16
CA GLY A 432 6.37 25.08 -15.82
C GLY A 432 4.85 25.10 -15.86
N TRP A 433 4.21 23.94 -15.92
CA TRP A 433 2.76 23.85 -15.91
C TRP A 433 2.12 24.28 -14.56
N VAL A 434 2.84 24.08 -13.42
CA VAL A 434 2.38 24.58 -12.12
C VAL A 434 2.38 26.10 -12.11
N LYS A 435 3.43 26.74 -12.65
CA LYS A 435 3.47 28.20 -12.78
C LYS A 435 2.34 28.71 -13.68
N GLY A 436 2.12 28.06 -14.84
CA GLY A 436 1.00 28.39 -15.72
C GLY A 436 -0.38 28.23 -15.08
N MET A 437 -0.56 27.23 -14.22
CA MET A 437 -1.77 27.04 -13.41
C MET A 437 -2.01 28.23 -12.47
N LEU A 438 -0.97 28.63 -11.73
CA LEU A 438 -1.03 29.77 -10.78
C LEU A 438 -1.24 31.12 -11.52
N ASP A 439 -0.59 31.32 -12.65
CA ASP A 439 -0.75 32.53 -13.48
C ASP A 439 -2.17 32.66 -14.06
N ALA A 440 -2.82 31.52 -14.30
CA ALA A 440 -4.22 31.46 -14.70
C ALA A 440 -5.21 31.61 -13.52
N GLY A 441 -4.72 31.94 -12.32
CA GLY A 441 -5.55 32.16 -11.13
C GLY A 441 -6.10 30.88 -10.49
N ARG A 442 -5.48 29.73 -10.77
CA ARG A 442 -5.84 28.45 -10.15
C ARG A 442 -4.85 28.16 -9.02
N GLU A 443 -5.35 28.08 -7.78
CA GLU A 443 -4.54 28.05 -6.56
C GLU A 443 -4.43 26.63 -5.95
N THR A 444 -5.12 25.62 -6.53
CA THR A 444 -5.16 24.26 -5.99
C THR A 444 -5.08 23.22 -7.10
N PHE A 445 -4.54 22.04 -6.79
CA PHE A 445 -4.54 20.88 -7.70
C PHE A 445 -5.86 20.12 -7.65
N TYR A 446 -6.59 20.19 -6.53
CA TYR A 446 -7.85 19.50 -6.31
C TYR A 446 -8.99 20.47 -6.03
N ARG A 447 -10.20 20.06 -6.41
CA ARG A 447 -11.46 20.74 -6.11
C ARG A 447 -12.56 19.74 -5.83
N GLU A 448 -13.33 19.97 -4.78
CA GLU A 448 -14.62 19.32 -4.58
C GLU A 448 -15.68 20.01 -5.43
N THR A 449 -16.46 19.22 -6.16
CA THR A 449 -17.59 19.67 -6.97
C THR A 449 -18.82 18.84 -6.66
N GLU A 450 -20.00 19.26 -7.10
CA GLU A 450 -21.22 18.44 -6.98
C GLU A 450 -21.06 17.05 -7.61
N GLY A 451 -20.25 16.94 -8.69
CA GLY A 451 -19.91 15.69 -9.38
C GLY A 451 -18.86 14.84 -8.65
N GLY A 452 -18.24 15.31 -7.56
CA GLY A 452 -17.17 14.66 -6.82
C GLY A 452 -15.83 15.37 -6.93
N LEU A 453 -14.76 14.63 -6.63
CA LEU A 453 -13.40 15.14 -6.69
C LEU A 453 -13.00 15.44 -8.15
N SER A 454 -12.46 16.63 -8.37
CA SER A 454 -11.82 17.02 -9.62
C SER A 454 -10.35 17.35 -9.36
N PHE A 455 -9.49 17.05 -10.31
CA PHE A 455 -8.06 17.34 -10.23
C PHE A 455 -7.60 18.10 -11.48
N TYR A 456 -6.55 18.90 -11.32
CA TYR A 456 -5.98 19.68 -12.42
C TYR A 456 -5.30 18.75 -13.44
N ASP A 457 -5.65 18.90 -14.71
CA ASP A 457 -5.02 18.22 -15.84
C ASP A 457 -4.07 19.20 -16.55
N PRO A 458 -2.74 19.01 -16.44
CA PRO A 458 -1.77 19.93 -17.06
C PRO A 458 -1.87 20.02 -18.58
N ALA A 459 -2.31 18.94 -19.26
CA ALA A 459 -2.45 18.93 -20.72
C ALA A 459 -3.65 19.75 -21.19
N ARG A 460 -4.72 19.78 -20.39
CA ARG A 460 -5.92 20.57 -20.67
C ARG A 460 -5.84 22.00 -20.13
N GLY A 461 -4.96 22.23 -19.15
CA GLY A 461 -4.88 23.48 -18.42
C GLY A 461 -6.12 23.79 -17.58
N ASP A 462 -6.90 22.75 -17.21
CA ASP A 462 -8.14 22.89 -16.44
C ASP A 462 -8.43 21.63 -15.61
N TYR A 463 -9.48 21.69 -14.77
CA TYR A 463 -9.87 20.56 -13.92
C TYR A 463 -10.65 19.51 -14.69
N VAL A 464 -10.38 18.24 -14.38
CA VAL A 464 -11.14 17.08 -14.85
C VAL A 464 -11.72 16.35 -13.66
N SER A 465 -12.97 15.93 -13.79
CA SER A 465 -13.65 15.17 -12.73
C SER A 465 -13.11 13.75 -12.71
N GLU A 466 -12.82 13.25 -11.51
CA GLU A 466 -12.62 11.82 -11.27
C GLU A 466 -13.96 11.12 -11.47
N ALA A 467 -13.98 10.07 -12.29
CA ALA A 467 -15.18 9.28 -12.44
C ALA A 467 -15.58 8.66 -11.10
N PRO A 468 -16.81 8.87 -10.61
CA PRO A 468 -17.25 8.26 -9.37
C PRO A 468 -17.22 6.74 -9.50
N ASP A 469 -16.67 6.07 -8.50
CA ASP A 469 -16.85 4.62 -8.36
C ASP A 469 -18.25 4.37 -7.80
N GLU A 470 -19.18 3.96 -8.65
CA GLU A 470 -20.58 3.74 -8.27
C GLU A 470 -20.76 2.72 -7.13
N LEU A 471 -19.76 1.86 -6.90
CA LEU A 471 -19.77 0.87 -5.83
C LEU A 471 -19.02 1.31 -4.57
N LYS A 472 -18.42 2.50 -4.59
CA LYS A 472 -17.76 3.08 -3.43
C LYS A 472 -18.69 4.08 -2.75
N VAL A 473 -19.11 3.75 -1.55
CA VAL A 473 -19.86 4.67 -0.68
C VAL A 473 -18.86 5.50 0.13
N GLU A 474 -19.05 6.82 0.15
CA GLU A 474 -18.30 7.76 0.98
C GLU A 474 -19.29 8.46 1.94
N LEU A 475 -19.37 7.97 3.18
CA LEU A 475 -20.34 8.44 4.17
C LEU A 475 -20.17 9.93 4.48
N ALA A 476 -18.93 10.41 4.58
CA ALA A 476 -18.66 11.84 4.82
C ALA A 476 -19.27 12.73 3.73
N ARG A 477 -19.15 12.32 2.45
CA ARG A 477 -19.72 13.03 1.31
C ARG A 477 -21.26 13.03 1.34
N LEU A 478 -21.86 11.86 1.62
CA LEU A 478 -23.31 11.74 1.72
C LEU A 478 -23.87 12.62 2.84
N LYS A 479 -23.18 12.66 3.98
CA LYS A 479 -23.54 13.54 5.11
C LYS A 479 -23.44 15.03 4.72
N SER A 480 -22.37 15.44 4.06
CA SER A 480 -22.21 16.82 3.57
C SER A 480 -23.26 17.20 2.52
N ALA A 481 -23.77 16.23 1.76
CA ALA A 481 -24.88 16.40 0.82
C ALA A 481 -26.27 16.39 1.49
N GLY A 482 -26.34 16.40 2.82
CA GLY A 482 -27.60 16.47 3.58
C GLY A 482 -28.38 15.15 3.61
N ARG A 483 -27.74 14.01 3.32
CA ARG A 483 -28.39 12.69 3.26
C ARG A 483 -28.42 11.97 4.63
N VAL A 484 -28.52 12.71 5.72
CA VAL A 484 -28.71 12.20 7.07
C VAL A 484 -30.19 12.28 7.42
N SER A 485 -30.84 11.14 7.65
CA SER A 485 -32.24 11.10 8.05
C SER A 485 -32.43 11.24 9.55
N ARG A 486 -31.48 10.73 10.32
CA ARG A 486 -31.49 10.80 11.80
C ARG A 486 -30.08 10.79 12.35
N GLU A 487 -29.84 11.51 13.44
CA GLU A 487 -28.54 11.48 14.13
C GLU A 487 -28.68 11.78 15.63
N ASN A 488 -27.71 11.32 16.42
CA ASN A 488 -27.43 11.75 17.77
C ASN A 488 -25.90 11.86 17.98
N ARG A 489 -25.43 12.04 19.21
CA ARG A 489 -23.99 12.17 19.49
C ARG A 489 -23.15 10.94 19.14
N GLY A 490 -23.75 9.76 19.08
CA GLY A 490 -23.04 8.50 18.90
C GLY A 490 -23.18 7.89 17.51
N ALA A 491 -24.22 8.23 16.75
CA ALA A 491 -24.48 7.61 15.46
C ALA A 491 -25.29 8.49 14.51
N SER A 492 -25.19 8.21 13.22
CA SER A 492 -25.98 8.83 12.15
C SER A 492 -26.62 7.76 11.27
N LEU A 493 -27.87 7.93 10.87
CA LEU A 493 -28.55 7.15 9.85
C LEU A 493 -28.44 7.89 8.50
N VAL A 494 -27.68 7.33 7.59
CA VAL A 494 -27.33 7.95 6.30
C VAL A 494 -28.03 7.24 5.16
N ASP A 495 -28.68 7.96 4.27
CA ASP A 495 -29.24 7.40 3.04
C ASP A 495 -28.13 7.14 2.01
N LEU A 496 -27.85 5.87 1.70
CA LEU A 496 -26.85 5.45 0.71
C LEU A 496 -27.34 5.57 -0.74
N GLY A 497 -28.64 5.73 -0.95
CA GLY A 497 -29.29 5.60 -2.22
C GLY A 497 -29.99 4.26 -2.40
N ASP A 498 -30.75 4.13 -3.50
CA ASP A 498 -31.51 2.93 -3.86
C ASP A 498 -32.42 2.37 -2.75
N GLY A 499 -32.80 3.23 -1.80
CA GLY A 499 -33.60 2.85 -0.62
C GLY A 499 -32.83 2.11 0.46
N VAL A 500 -31.50 2.21 0.49
CA VAL A 500 -30.67 1.57 1.51
C VAL A 500 -30.18 2.63 2.53
N ALA A 501 -30.44 2.39 3.81
CA ALA A 501 -29.93 3.20 4.91
C ALA A 501 -28.66 2.61 5.49
N CYS A 502 -27.76 3.46 6.00
CA CYS A 502 -26.55 3.05 6.72
C CYS A 502 -26.55 3.66 8.13
N LEU A 503 -26.50 2.84 9.15
CA LEU A 503 -26.25 3.27 10.52
C LEU A 503 -24.74 3.30 10.76
N GLU A 504 -24.19 4.51 10.84
CA GLU A 504 -22.78 4.77 11.11
C GLU A 504 -22.56 5.13 12.57
N PHE A 505 -21.59 4.48 13.23
CA PHE A 505 -21.16 4.83 14.59
C PHE A 505 -20.00 5.85 14.53
N HIS A 506 -20.01 6.83 15.46
CA HIS A 506 -18.97 7.84 15.58
C HIS A 506 -18.64 8.22 17.03
N THR A 507 -18.88 7.34 17.99
CA THR A 507 -18.36 7.48 19.36
C THR A 507 -16.83 7.27 19.34
N LYS A 508 -16.16 7.63 20.45
CA LYS A 508 -14.72 7.37 20.57
C LYS A 508 -14.43 5.88 20.44
N LEU A 509 -13.61 5.47 19.44
CA LEU A 509 -13.33 4.08 19.07
C LEU A 509 -14.60 3.28 18.71
N ASN A 510 -15.67 3.96 18.36
CA ASN A 510 -16.97 3.35 18.07
C ASN A 510 -17.47 2.40 19.18
N THR A 511 -17.22 2.79 20.46
CA THR A 511 -17.70 2.03 21.60
C THR A 511 -19.21 2.14 21.73
N LEU A 512 -19.85 1.02 22.06
CA LEU A 512 -21.30 0.91 22.20
C LEU A 512 -21.76 1.50 23.54
N ASP A 513 -22.54 2.55 23.49
CA ASP A 513 -23.11 3.25 24.64
C ASP A 513 -24.63 3.42 24.50
N GLY A 514 -25.22 4.29 25.33
CA GLY A 514 -26.65 4.58 25.31
C GLY A 514 -27.12 5.22 24.00
N ASP A 515 -26.32 6.14 23.45
CA ASP A 515 -26.65 6.85 22.22
C ASP A 515 -26.66 5.89 21.02
N ILE A 516 -25.69 4.96 20.94
CA ILE A 516 -25.67 3.89 19.92
C ILE A 516 -26.88 2.96 20.06
N ARG A 517 -27.21 2.54 21.27
CA ARG A 517 -28.36 1.66 21.53
C ARG A 517 -29.68 2.33 21.08
N GLU A 518 -29.85 3.60 21.39
CA GLU A 518 -31.01 4.36 20.94
C GLU A 518 -31.11 4.40 19.42
N MET A 519 -30.00 4.71 18.76
CA MET A 519 -29.96 4.78 17.29
C MET A 519 -30.16 3.43 16.61
N LEU A 520 -29.69 2.31 17.21
CA LEU A 520 -29.98 0.98 16.70
C LEU A 520 -31.49 0.73 16.64
N LEU A 521 -32.22 1.02 17.71
CA LEU A 521 -33.68 0.85 17.78
C LEU A 521 -34.40 1.80 16.83
N ALA A 522 -34.05 3.08 16.87
CA ALA A 522 -34.65 4.11 16.03
C ALA A 522 -34.44 3.87 14.54
N SER A 523 -33.25 3.32 14.16
CA SER A 523 -32.96 2.99 12.75
C SER A 523 -33.81 1.81 12.26
N VAL A 524 -34.02 0.78 13.09
CA VAL A 524 -34.91 -0.33 12.73
C VAL A 524 -36.33 0.16 12.57
N GLU A 525 -36.84 0.97 13.52
CA GLU A 525 -38.19 1.54 13.47
C GLU A 525 -38.38 2.38 12.19
N GLU A 526 -37.44 3.25 11.87
CA GLU A 526 -37.50 4.10 10.68
C GLU A 526 -37.45 3.28 9.37
N VAL A 527 -36.58 2.28 9.33
CA VAL A 527 -36.44 1.39 8.16
C VAL A 527 -37.71 0.55 7.95
N GLU A 528 -38.32 0.03 9.04
CA GLU A 528 -39.56 -0.74 8.92
C GLU A 528 -40.76 0.11 8.51
N ALA A 529 -40.87 1.31 9.07
CA ALA A 529 -41.99 2.21 8.78
C ALA A 529 -41.91 2.94 7.45
N GLY A 530 -40.69 3.17 6.92
CA GLY A 530 -40.45 3.95 5.69
C GLY A 530 -40.32 3.08 4.42
N ASP A 531 -40.06 3.75 3.30
CA ASP A 531 -39.85 3.10 1.98
C ASP A 531 -38.43 2.55 1.80
N TRP A 532 -37.73 2.25 2.88
CA TRP A 532 -36.41 1.65 2.84
C TRP A 532 -36.44 0.19 2.37
N ARG A 533 -35.43 -0.23 1.63
CA ARG A 533 -35.25 -1.60 1.16
C ARG A 533 -34.40 -2.46 2.07
N GLY A 534 -33.57 -1.81 2.92
CA GLY A 534 -32.70 -2.50 3.85
C GLY A 534 -31.84 -1.54 4.68
N LEU A 535 -31.15 -2.10 5.68
CA LEU A 535 -30.27 -1.40 6.59
C LEU A 535 -28.87 -1.99 6.55
N VAL A 536 -27.85 -1.15 6.40
CA VAL A 536 -26.44 -1.50 6.60
C VAL A 536 -26.00 -0.96 7.97
N VAL A 537 -25.31 -1.76 8.77
CA VAL A 537 -24.58 -1.29 9.95
C VAL A 537 -23.11 -1.30 9.63
N GLY A 538 -22.51 -0.12 9.49
CA GLY A 538 -21.13 0.04 9.01
C GLY A 538 -20.56 1.43 9.29
N ASN A 539 -19.26 1.61 9.07
CA ASN A 539 -18.61 2.90 9.15
C ASN A 539 -17.30 2.92 8.35
N GLU A 540 -16.74 4.12 8.13
CA GLU A 540 -15.46 4.34 7.45
C GLU A 540 -14.31 4.62 8.44
N ALA A 541 -14.54 4.48 9.74
CA ALA A 541 -13.50 4.68 10.75
C ALA A 541 -12.48 3.53 10.75
N ALA A 542 -11.32 3.78 11.38
CA ALA A 542 -10.27 2.76 11.55
C ALA A 542 -10.74 1.55 12.36
N ASP A 543 -11.74 1.74 13.23
CA ASP A 543 -12.34 0.71 14.07
C ASP A 543 -13.82 0.59 13.75
N PHE A 544 -14.31 -0.64 13.55
CA PHE A 544 -15.74 -0.88 13.47
C PHE A 544 -16.39 -0.66 14.83
N SER A 545 -15.88 -1.29 15.88
CA SER A 545 -16.22 -1.01 17.28
C SER A 545 -15.20 -1.63 18.23
N ALA A 546 -14.88 -0.92 19.30
CA ALA A 546 -14.07 -1.44 20.41
C ALA A 546 -14.93 -2.15 21.50
N GLY A 547 -16.20 -2.43 21.23
CA GLY A 547 -17.10 -3.10 22.16
C GLY A 547 -17.83 -2.14 23.11
N ALA A 548 -18.34 -2.66 24.23
CA ALA A 548 -19.12 -1.87 25.18
C ALA A 548 -18.30 -0.73 25.82
N ASN A 549 -18.92 0.42 25.98
CA ASN A 549 -18.33 1.54 26.70
C ASN A 549 -18.43 1.30 28.22
N LEU A 550 -17.31 0.87 28.82
CA LEU A 550 -17.22 0.64 30.25
C LEU A 550 -16.90 1.89 31.08
N ALA A 551 -16.60 3.02 30.43
CA ALA A 551 -16.24 4.27 31.12
C ALA A 551 -17.45 5.03 31.72
N GLY A 552 -18.67 4.63 31.38
CA GLY A 552 -19.91 5.29 31.83
C GLY A 552 -20.32 5.05 33.29
N GLY A 553 -19.48 4.37 34.09
CA GLY A 553 -19.69 4.15 35.53
C GLY A 553 -21.03 3.47 35.84
N VAL A 554 -21.07 2.16 35.73
CA VAL A 554 -22.25 1.38 36.21
C VAL A 554 -22.07 1.21 37.70
N SER A 555 -22.98 1.76 38.51
CA SER A 555 -22.82 1.85 39.95
C SER A 555 -23.38 0.67 40.71
N ASP A 556 -24.32 -0.10 40.10
CA ASP A 556 -24.93 -1.26 40.73
C ASP A 556 -25.32 -2.36 39.72
N ALA A 557 -25.68 -3.55 40.27
CA ALA A 557 -26.05 -4.71 39.47
C ALA A 557 -27.33 -4.49 38.63
N GLY A 558 -28.27 -3.66 39.10
CA GLY A 558 -29.52 -3.34 38.39
C GLY A 558 -29.27 -2.50 37.14
N GLU A 559 -28.38 -1.53 37.21
CA GLU A 559 -27.96 -0.73 36.04
C GLU A 559 -27.21 -1.58 35.00
N VAL A 560 -26.36 -2.54 35.45
CA VAL A 560 -25.72 -3.51 34.56
C VAL A 560 -26.78 -4.33 33.82
N GLU A 561 -27.74 -4.90 34.57
CA GLU A 561 -28.80 -5.72 33.98
C GLU A 561 -29.62 -4.92 32.96
N GLN A 562 -29.98 -3.69 33.29
CA GLN A 562 -30.75 -2.81 32.39
C GLN A 562 -29.93 -2.48 31.10
N ALA A 563 -28.65 -2.17 31.23
CA ALA A 563 -27.77 -1.90 30.08
C ALA A 563 -27.63 -3.11 29.15
N VAL A 564 -27.40 -4.29 29.74
CA VAL A 564 -27.29 -5.57 29.00
C VAL A 564 -28.62 -5.92 28.31
N ARG A 565 -29.74 -5.86 29.01
CA ARG A 565 -31.07 -6.11 28.43
C ARG A 565 -31.40 -5.11 27.32
N GLY A 566 -31.08 -3.84 27.53
CA GLY A 566 -31.27 -2.81 26.50
C GLY A 566 -30.48 -3.09 25.22
N MET A 567 -29.24 -3.52 25.35
CA MET A 567 -28.40 -3.89 24.17
C MET A 567 -28.93 -5.18 23.52
N GLN A 568 -29.30 -6.19 24.29
CA GLN A 568 -29.91 -7.42 23.75
C GLN A 568 -31.20 -7.13 22.97
N ASN A 569 -32.03 -6.22 23.46
CA ASN A 569 -33.26 -5.80 22.76
C ASN A 569 -32.93 -5.08 21.44
N ALA A 570 -31.93 -4.19 21.43
CA ALA A 570 -31.52 -3.50 20.23
C ALA A 570 -30.94 -4.46 19.15
N LEU A 571 -30.11 -5.43 19.58
CA LEU A 571 -29.61 -6.47 18.68
C LEU A 571 -30.72 -7.42 18.20
N ALA A 572 -31.70 -7.74 19.07
CA ALA A 572 -32.87 -8.54 18.67
C ALA A 572 -33.71 -7.77 17.63
N ALA A 573 -33.90 -6.45 17.79
CA ALA A 573 -34.59 -5.63 16.80
C ALA A 573 -33.92 -5.70 15.44
N LEU A 574 -32.58 -5.57 15.40
CA LEU A 574 -31.83 -5.74 14.13
C LEU A 574 -32.04 -7.14 13.53
N ARG A 575 -31.91 -8.17 14.35
CA ARG A 575 -32.02 -9.58 13.91
C ARG A 575 -33.41 -9.91 13.34
N PHE A 576 -34.46 -9.39 13.95
CA PHE A 576 -35.85 -9.68 13.59
C PHE A 576 -36.51 -8.57 12.76
N CYS A 577 -35.69 -7.59 12.26
CA CYS A 577 -36.16 -6.57 11.33
C CYS A 577 -36.82 -7.25 10.11
N SER A 578 -37.98 -6.75 9.70
CA SER A 578 -38.74 -7.29 8.55
C SER A 578 -38.03 -7.02 7.19
N LYS A 579 -37.03 -6.15 7.18
CA LYS A 579 -36.21 -5.83 6.01
C LYS A 579 -34.78 -6.33 6.17
N PRO A 580 -34.05 -6.61 5.09
CA PRO A 580 -32.67 -7.09 5.16
C PRO A 580 -31.78 -6.16 5.98
N VAL A 581 -31.03 -6.73 6.91
CA VAL A 581 -29.99 -6.03 7.68
C VAL A 581 -28.64 -6.67 7.38
N VAL A 582 -27.66 -5.86 6.99
CA VAL A 582 -26.31 -6.29 6.68
C VAL A 582 -25.32 -5.58 7.59
N THR A 583 -24.54 -6.32 8.35
CA THR A 583 -23.43 -5.75 9.12
C THR A 583 -22.16 -5.80 8.28
N ALA A 584 -21.53 -4.64 8.05
CA ALA A 584 -20.33 -4.46 7.24
C ALA A 584 -19.12 -4.05 8.11
N PRO A 585 -18.55 -4.96 8.92
CA PRO A 585 -17.44 -4.64 9.81
C PRO A 585 -16.15 -4.43 9.02
N ALA A 586 -15.51 -3.27 9.22
CA ALA A 586 -14.18 -2.94 8.70
C ALA A 586 -13.26 -2.51 9.86
N GLY A 587 -11.98 -2.91 9.81
CA GLY A 587 -11.04 -2.62 10.88
C GLY A 587 -11.22 -3.50 12.12
N ARG A 588 -10.95 -2.95 13.32
CA ARG A 588 -11.08 -3.71 14.57
C ARG A 588 -12.55 -3.85 14.99
N ALA A 589 -12.95 -5.07 15.31
CA ALA A 589 -14.26 -5.40 15.87
C ALA A 589 -14.06 -6.20 17.16
N LEU A 590 -13.94 -5.51 18.30
CA LEU A 590 -13.71 -6.12 19.61
C LEU A 590 -15.04 -6.25 20.36
N GLY A 591 -15.32 -7.44 20.89
CA GLY A 591 -16.54 -7.70 21.66
C GLY A 591 -17.86 -7.66 20.89
N VAL A 592 -17.82 -7.25 19.62
CA VAL A 592 -19.00 -7.15 18.72
C VAL A 592 -19.08 -8.34 17.79
N ARG A 593 -17.98 -9.05 17.57
CA ARG A 593 -17.88 -10.17 16.63
C ARG A 593 -18.80 -11.34 17.00
N GLU A 594 -19.06 -11.52 18.30
CA GLU A 594 -19.95 -12.56 18.80
C GLU A 594 -21.42 -12.15 18.78
N THR A 595 -21.73 -10.84 18.74
CA THR A 595 -23.12 -10.35 18.84
C THR A 595 -23.72 -9.89 17.52
N ALA A 596 -22.93 -9.25 16.63
CA ALA A 596 -23.44 -8.75 15.35
C ALA A 596 -23.06 -9.64 14.15
N ALA A 597 -21.88 -10.31 14.18
CA ALA A 597 -21.47 -11.26 13.15
C ALA A 597 -21.94 -12.71 13.41
N GLY A 598 -22.47 -13.03 14.59
CA GLY A 598 -23.17 -14.29 14.89
C GLY A 598 -24.61 -14.32 14.38
N MET A 599 -24.94 -13.42 13.46
CA MET A 599 -26.25 -13.34 12.80
C MET A 599 -26.26 -13.95 11.39
N GLU A 600 -25.23 -14.72 11.00
CA GLU A 600 -25.29 -15.57 9.81
C GLU A 600 -26.17 -16.81 10.03
#